data_996735d6e055180f2635ad83a844aecd
#
_entry.id   996735d6e055180f2635ad83a844aecd
#
_cell.length_a   1.000
_cell.length_b   1.000
_cell.length_c   1.000
_cell.angle_alpha   90.00
_cell.angle_beta   90.00
_cell.angle_gamma   90.00
#
_symmetry.space_group_name_H-M   'P 1'
#
loop_
_entity.id
_entity.type
_entity.pdbx_description
1 polymer ?
#
loop_
_entity_poly.entity_id
_entity_poly.type
_entity_poly.pdbx_seq_one_letter_code
_entity_poly.pdbx_strand_id
1 'polypeptide(L)'
;MVTFLSGGTGTPKLLSGADDLFSPAETTVIANTGDDIELGGLLVCPDVDSVLFLGGGVLDRETWWGIADDTATTHEEIQRLSRRGGFESGPRYLDETAQTSGRKLARWRRFSAVGEFMHIGDLDRAVHITRTSLLDEGATLTSATETLCEALEVPWRVLPMSDDPVTTLIHTPTETMHFQEFWVAHRGEPTIEHVEFRGESSTTPTDAVFDALDSPVVIGPSNPVTSIGPMLTLDGFEAALASTPVVAVSPFVEREVFSGPAAELMAAEGYEPSTAGVADAYPFVDAFVLDDDDGTELERPVVRTDTRLDTEDDSTRVANAVADALEMIR
;
A
#
# COMPACT_ATOMS: atom_id res chain seq x y z
N MET A 1 -10.28 -12.25 -16.05
CA MET A 1 -10.16 -11.47 -14.80
C MET A 1 -8.76 -11.64 -14.26
N VAL A 2 -8.21 -10.61 -13.63
CA VAL A 2 -6.91 -10.58 -12.98
C VAL A 2 -7.00 -9.76 -11.70
N THR A 3 -6.27 -10.14 -10.66
CA THR A 3 -6.21 -9.42 -9.40
C THR A 3 -4.80 -8.90 -9.16
N PHE A 4 -4.66 -7.62 -8.87
CA PHE A 4 -3.40 -7.00 -8.48
C PHE A 4 -3.36 -6.79 -6.97
N LEU A 5 -2.27 -7.15 -6.32
CA LEU A 5 -1.99 -6.74 -4.94
C LEU A 5 -1.21 -5.43 -4.98
N SER A 6 -1.73 -4.41 -4.31
CA SER A 6 -1.18 -3.06 -4.33
C SER A 6 -0.81 -2.58 -2.94
N GLY A 7 0.44 -2.17 -2.81
CA GLY A 7 0.96 -1.42 -1.68
C GLY A 7 2.12 -0.54 -2.16
N GLY A 8 2.22 0.65 -1.61
CA GLY A 8 3.17 1.66 -2.08
C GLY A 8 2.90 2.11 -3.52
N THR A 9 3.93 2.59 -4.20
CA THR A 9 3.82 3.18 -5.55
C THR A 9 4.11 2.20 -6.69
N GLY A 10 4.66 1.02 -6.42
CA GLY A 10 5.10 0.07 -7.45
C GLY A 10 3.95 -0.48 -8.29
N THR A 11 2.90 -0.99 -7.65
CA THR A 11 1.74 -1.52 -8.37
C THR A 11 0.95 -0.43 -9.10
N PRO A 12 0.68 0.78 -8.55
CA PRO A 12 0.11 1.87 -9.32
C PRO A 12 0.90 2.23 -10.58
N LYS A 13 2.24 2.25 -10.50
CA LYS A 13 3.10 2.46 -11.68
C LYS A 13 2.89 1.37 -12.74
N LEU A 14 2.87 0.11 -12.35
CA LEU A 14 2.62 -1.00 -13.26
C LEU A 14 1.22 -0.90 -13.90
N LEU A 15 0.19 -0.61 -13.12
CA LEU A 15 -1.19 -0.46 -13.60
C LEU A 15 -1.33 0.67 -14.63
N SER A 16 -0.54 1.73 -14.54
CA SER A 16 -0.63 2.86 -15.47
C SER A 16 -0.36 2.52 -16.94
N GLY A 17 0.25 1.38 -17.23
CA GLY A 17 0.50 0.88 -18.59
C GLY A 17 -0.10 -0.48 -18.87
N ALA A 18 -1.04 -0.95 -18.02
CA ALA A 18 -1.57 -2.31 -18.09
C ALA A 18 -2.91 -2.44 -18.84
N ASP A 19 -3.61 -1.33 -19.13
CA ASP A 19 -5.00 -1.31 -19.62
C ASP A 19 -5.19 -2.03 -20.97
N ASP A 20 -4.20 -2.01 -21.87
CA ASP A 20 -4.26 -2.69 -23.15
C ASP A 20 -4.14 -4.24 -23.02
N LEU A 21 -3.58 -4.71 -21.91
CA LEU A 21 -3.30 -6.13 -21.65
C LEU A 21 -4.31 -6.75 -20.68
N PHE A 22 -4.71 -5.98 -19.69
CA PHE A 22 -5.67 -6.37 -18.67
C PHE A 22 -6.85 -5.43 -18.72
N SER A 23 -7.99 -5.91 -19.24
CA SER A 23 -9.21 -5.10 -19.34
C SER A 23 -9.56 -4.49 -17.97
N PRO A 24 -9.66 -3.15 -17.84
CA PRO A 24 -9.99 -2.53 -16.56
C PRO A 24 -11.27 -3.07 -15.92
N ALA A 25 -12.29 -3.37 -16.73
CA ALA A 25 -13.56 -3.94 -16.26
C ALA A 25 -13.42 -5.39 -15.71
N GLU A 26 -12.31 -6.07 -15.98
CA GLU A 26 -11.97 -7.42 -15.50
C GLU A 26 -10.80 -7.40 -14.52
N THR A 27 -10.39 -6.21 -14.07
CA THR A 27 -9.28 -6.01 -13.13
C THR A 27 -9.82 -5.66 -11.76
N THR A 28 -9.31 -6.36 -10.74
CA THR A 28 -9.51 -6.04 -9.34
C THR A 28 -8.17 -5.67 -8.72
N VAL A 29 -8.14 -4.64 -7.89
CA VAL A 29 -6.97 -4.25 -7.12
C VAL A 29 -7.28 -4.40 -5.64
N ILE A 30 -6.55 -5.27 -4.95
CA ILE A 30 -6.59 -5.38 -3.49
C ILE A 30 -5.48 -4.47 -2.95
N ALA A 31 -5.88 -3.43 -2.23
CA ALA A 31 -4.96 -2.43 -1.70
C ALA A 31 -4.65 -2.68 -0.22
N ASN A 32 -3.39 -2.48 0.14
CA ASN A 32 -2.92 -2.53 1.52
C ASN A 32 -3.57 -1.44 2.38
N THR A 33 -4.00 -1.80 3.57
CA THR A 33 -4.54 -0.88 4.59
C THR A 33 -3.72 -0.91 5.88
N GLY A 34 -2.60 -1.63 5.88
CA GLY A 34 -1.68 -1.68 7.02
C GLY A 34 -0.97 -0.35 7.29
N ASP A 35 -0.94 0.52 6.30
CA ASP A 35 -0.32 1.85 6.37
C ASP A 35 -1.35 2.98 6.58
N ASP A 36 -2.63 2.63 6.77
CA ASP A 36 -3.70 3.59 7.05
C ASP A 36 -3.45 4.34 8.35
N ILE A 37 -3.71 5.65 8.35
CA ILE A 37 -3.42 6.52 9.48
C ILE A 37 -4.50 7.58 9.68
N GLU A 38 -4.83 7.89 10.94
CA GLU A 38 -5.68 9.03 11.26
C GLU A 38 -4.86 10.32 11.44
N LEU A 39 -5.09 11.30 10.58
CA LEU A 39 -4.48 12.63 10.67
C LEU A 39 -5.58 13.68 10.83
N GLY A 40 -5.48 14.47 11.90
CA GLY A 40 -6.47 15.52 12.19
C GLY A 40 -7.91 14.99 12.32
N GLY A 41 -8.09 13.72 12.67
CA GLY A 41 -9.37 13.05 12.78
C GLY A 41 -9.95 12.53 11.46
N LEU A 42 -9.15 12.48 10.41
CA LEU A 42 -9.51 11.94 9.11
C LEU A 42 -8.72 10.67 8.84
N LEU A 43 -9.39 9.62 8.35
CA LEU A 43 -8.72 8.41 7.90
C LEU A 43 -8.09 8.65 6.52
N VAL A 44 -6.78 8.55 6.46
CA VAL A 44 -5.95 8.58 5.26
C VAL A 44 -5.55 7.15 4.94
N CYS A 45 -5.80 6.70 3.73
CA CYS A 45 -5.48 5.35 3.24
C CYS A 45 -4.51 5.45 2.05
N PRO A 46 -3.20 5.66 2.27
CA PRO A 46 -2.27 6.08 1.20
C PRO A 46 -2.23 5.12 0.01
N ASP A 47 -2.25 3.81 0.28
CA ASP A 47 -2.15 2.79 -0.78
C ASP A 47 -3.47 2.63 -1.55
N VAL A 48 -4.62 2.74 -0.86
CA VAL A 48 -5.95 2.78 -1.49
C VAL A 48 -6.09 4.04 -2.34
N ASP A 49 -5.70 5.19 -1.79
CA ASP A 49 -5.83 6.50 -2.45
C ASP A 49 -4.98 6.59 -3.71
N SER A 50 -3.76 6.05 -3.70
CA SER A 50 -2.90 6.00 -4.89
C SER A 50 -3.56 5.25 -6.05
N VAL A 51 -4.26 4.15 -5.77
CA VAL A 51 -5.01 3.38 -6.78
C VAL A 51 -6.25 4.12 -7.24
N LEU A 52 -7.00 4.75 -6.31
CA LEU A 52 -8.18 5.57 -6.64
C LEU A 52 -7.81 6.75 -7.52
N PHE A 53 -6.77 7.50 -7.15
CA PHE A 53 -6.35 8.70 -7.89
C PHE A 53 -5.77 8.35 -9.25
N LEU A 54 -5.06 7.22 -9.38
CA LEU A 54 -4.59 6.72 -10.66
C LEU A 54 -5.79 6.40 -11.58
N GLY A 55 -6.75 5.60 -11.10
CA GLY A 55 -7.91 5.20 -11.87
C GLY A 55 -8.84 6.37 -12.22
N GLY A 56 -8.96 7.34 -11.32
CA GLY A 56 -9.70 8.59 -11.56
C GLY A 56 -8.96 9.60 -12.44
N GLY A 57 -7.70 9.29 -12.86
CA GLY A 57 -6.92 10.17 -13.72
C GLY A 57 -6.45 11.46 -13.06
N VAL A 58 -6.43 11.50 -11.73
CA VAL A 58 -6.08 12.70 -10.94
C VAL A 58 -4.79 12.56 -10.13
N LEU A 59 -4.14 11.39 -10.16
CA LEU A 59 -2.90 11.14 -9.41
C LEU A 59 -1.78 12.11 -9.83
N ASP A 60 -1.07 12.66 -8.84
CA ASP A 60 0.20 13.33 -9.09
C ASP A 60 1.27 12.29 -9.48
N ARG A 61 1.62 12.27 -10.76
CA ARG A 61 2.61 11.33 -11.32
C ARG A 61 4.07 11.71 -11.07
N GLU A 62 4.34 12.87 -10.49
CA GLU A 62 5.71 13.24 -10.08
C GLU A 62 6.05 12.59 -8.73
N THR A 63 5.14 12.64 -7.81
CA THR A 63 5.30 12.07 -6.45
C THR A 63 4.77 10.65 -6.33
N TRP A 64 3.84 10.23 -7.21
CA TRP A 64 3.07 9.00 -7.18
C TRP A 64 2.18 8.86 -5.94
N TRP A 65 1.77 9.97 -5.35
CA TRP A 65 0.79 10.07 -4.29
C TRP A 65 0.14 11.45 -4.28
N GLY A 66 -1.07 11.55 -3.73
CA GLY A 66 -1.84 12.81 -3.73
C GLY A 66 -2.44 13.13 -5.10
N ILE A 67 -3.10 14.28 -5.19
CA ILE A 67 -3.81 14.76 -6.39
C ILE A 67 -2.97 15.81 -7.10
N ALA A 68 -2.88 15.67 -8.43
CA ALA A 68 -2.13 16.59 -9.27
C ALA A 68 -2.70 18.04 -9.20
N ASP A 69 -1.81 19.02 -9.18
CA ASP A 69 -2.16 20.44 -9.12
C ASP A 69 -3.03 20.84 -7.91
N ASP A 70 -3.04 20.01 -6.85
CA ASP A 70 -3.81 20.31 -5.64
C ASP A 70 -3.20 21.48 -4.85
N THR A 71 -4.03 22.21 -4.13
CA THR A 71 -3.59 23.27 -3.23
C THR A 71 -3.38 22.72 -1.83
N ALA A 72 -2.50 23.35 -1.04
CA ALA A 72 -2.18 22.92 0.32
C ALA A 72 -2.51 24.00 1.37
N THR A 73 -3.45 24.87 1.08
CA THR A 73 -3.78 26.03 1.93
C THR A 73 -4.18 25.61 3.34
N THR A 74 -5.01 24.57 3.44
CA THR A 74 -5.47 24.05 4.75
C THR A 74 -4.31 23.42 5.52
N HIS A 75 -3.46 22.65 4.87
CA HIS A 75 -2.28 22.02 5.45
C HIS A 75 -1.31 23.09 6.01
N GLU A 76 -0.96 24.10 5.21
CA GLU A 76 -0.07 25.18 5.61
C GLU A 76 -0.60 25.95 6.83
N GLU A 77 -1.91 26.21 6.87
CA GLU A 77 -2.54 26.93 7.99
C GLU A 77 -2.59 26.08 9.26
N ILE A 78 -2.88 24.76 9.16
CA ILE A 78 -2.80 23.83 10.28
C ILE A 78 -1.37 23.80 10.85
N GLN A 79 -0.35 23.71 10.00
CA GLN A 79 1.05 23.76 10.41
C GLN A 79 1.40 25.05 11.15
N ARG A 80 0.93 26.19 10.62
CA ARG A 80 1.17 27.49 11.23
C ARG A 80 0.53 27.62 12.62
N LEU A 81 -0.73 27.20 12.74
CA LEU A 81 -1.49 27.26 13.98
C LEU A 81 -0.97 26.28 15.02
N SER A 82 -0.64 25.06 14.62
CA SER A 82 -0.08 24.02 15.50
C SER A 82 1.23 24.48 16.15
N ARG A 83 2.16 25.04 15.36
CA ARG A 83 3.42 25.58 15.90
C ARG A 83 3.17 26.69 16.91
N ARG A 84 2.18 27.56 16.66
CA ARG A 84 1.83 28.64 17.61
C ARG A 84 1.13 28.13 18.86
N GLY A 85 0.36 27.06 18.74
CA GLY A 85 -0.29 26.36 19.86
C GLY A 85 0.67 25.51 20.68
N GLY A 86 1.93 25.34 20.25
CA GLY A 86 2.92 24.51 20.94
C GLY A 86 2.65 23.00 20.75
N PHE A 87 1.91 22.62 19.70
CA PHE A 87 1.69 21.23 19.35
C PHE A 87 2.90 20.69 18.59
N GLU A 88 3.32 19.47 18.95
CA GLU A 88 4.31 18.73 18.19
C GLU A 88 3.68 18.18 16.89
N SER A 89 4.46 18.11 15.82
CA SER A 89 4.07 17.44 14.60
C SER A 89 4.26 15.93 14.75
N GLY A 90 3.34 15.16 14.20
CA GLY A 90 3.40 13.70 14.17
C GLY A 90 2.31 13.01 14.98
N PRO A 91 1.98 11.75 14.63
CA PRO A 91 1.01 10.97 15.36
C PRO A 91 1.54 10.65 16.75
N ARG A 92 0.65 10.65 17.74
CA ARG A 92 0.94 10.12 19.06
C ARG A 92 0.31 8.75 19.17
N TYR A 93 1.14 7.74 19.26
CA TYR A 93 0.68 6.39 19.53
C TYR A 93 0.08 6.34 20.92
N LEU A 94 -1.14 5.83 20.98
CA LEU A 94 -1.78 5.51 22.24
C LEU A 94 -1.41 4.07 22.59
N ASP A 95 -1.12 3.80 23.86
CA ASP A 95 -0.88 2.45 24.32
C ASP A 95 -2.09 1.53 24.08
N GLU A 96 -1.90 0.22 24.15
CA GLU A 96 -2.93 -0.78 23.86
C GLU A 96 -4.19 -0.57 24.73
N THR A 97 -4.02 -0.21 26.01
CA THR A 97 -5.13 0.09 26.91
C THR A 97 -5.93 1.29 26.44
N ALA A 98 -5.23 2.32 25.98
CA ALA A 98 -5.84 3.53 25.45
C ALA A 98 -6.54 3.27 24.11
N GLN A 99 -6.01 2.39 23.25
CA GLN A 99 -6.64 2.00 21.97
C GLN A 99 -7.91 1.17 22.17
N THR A 100 -7.96 0.32 23.19
CA THR A 100 -9.12 -0.51 23.50
C THR A 100 -10.26 0.22 24.20
N SER A 101 -10.05 1.43 24.72
CA SER A 101 -11.09 2.20 25.42
C SER A 101 -12.16 2.83 24.52
N GLY A 102 -12.21 2.47 23.24
CA GLY A 102 -13.34 2.63 22.33
C GLY A 102 -13.61 4.04 21.80
N ARG A 103 -14.87 4.30 21.43
CA ARG A 103 -15.36 5.54 20.78
C ARG A 103 -14.89 6.86 21.39
N LYS A 104 -14.61 6.91 22.69
CA LYS A 104 -14.11 8.11 23.36
C LYS A 104 -12.70 8.48 22.89
N LEU A 105 -11.89 7.48 22.60
CA LEU A 105 -10.52 7.68 22.17
C LEU A 105 -10.40 8.07 20.70
N ALA A 106 -11.19 7.43 19.82
CA ALA A 106 -11.31 7.84 18.43
C ALA A 106 -11.81 9.30 18.33
N ARG A 107 -12.75 9.67 19.22
CA ARG A 107 -13.24 11.05 19.32
C ARG A 107 -12.18 12.02 19.80
N TRP A 108 -11.33 11.62 20.73
CA TRP A 108 -10.21 12.45 21.20
C TRP A 108 -9.13 12.63 20.14
N ARG A 109 -8.78 11.58 19.39
CA ARG A 109 -7.87 11.66 18.23
C ARG A 109 -8.40 12.61 17.16
N ARG A 110 -9.70 12.60 16.89
CA ARG A 110 -10.35 13.48 15.90
C ARG A 110 -10.30 14.96 16.26
N PHE A 111 -10.22 15.27 17.54
CA PHE A 111 -10.22 16.64 18.03
C PHE A 111 -8.85 17.12 18.56
N SER A 112 -7.82 16.29 18.50
CA SER A 112 -6.48 16.75 18.84
C SER A 112 -5.92 17.59 17.69
N ALA A 113 -5.56 18.83 17.97
CA ALA A 113 -4.87 19.69 17.02
C ALA A 113 -3.40 19.29 16.94
N VAL A 114 -3.10 18.18 16.30
CA VAL A 114 -1.73 17.74 16.00
C VAL A 114 -1.35 18.28 14.64
N GLY A 115 -0.16 18.84 14.49
CA GLY A 115 0.38 19.24 13.20
C GLY A 115 0.50 18.01 12.28
N GLU A 116 0.05 18.15 11.05
CA GLU A 116 0.17 17.10 10.06
C GLU A 116 1.62 16.99 9.60
N PHE A 117 2.19 15.79 9.67
CA PHE A 117 3.53 15.54 9.15
C PHE A 117 3.49 15.13 7.67
N MET A 118 2.35 14.63 7.17
CA MET A 118 2.10 14.38 5.76
C MET A 118 1.56 15.66 5.11
N HIS A 119 2.03 15.93 3.90
CA HIS A 119 1.51 17.02 3.08
C HIS A 119 0.21 16.55 2.42
N ILE A 120 -0.92 17.04 2.91
CA ILE A 120 -2.26 16.68 2.40
C ILE A 120 -2.82 17.90 1.64
N GLY A 121 -3.15 17.70 0.39
CA GLY A 121 -3.80 18.69 -0.45
C GLY A 121 -5.25 18.97 -0.05
N ASP A 122 -5.84 20.00 -0.59
CA ASP A 122 -7.21 20.38 -0.27
C ASP A 122 -8.26 19.46 -0.93
N LEU A 123 -7.99 18.98 -2.15
CA LEU A 123 -8.83 17.98 -2.85
C LEU A 123 -8.64 16.59 -2.25
N ASP A 124 -7.40 16.19 -1.99
CA ASP A 124 -7.08 14.95 -1.30
C ASP A 124 -7.80 14.88 0.07
N ARG A 125 -7.76 15.98 0.83
CA ARG A 125 -8.51 16.12 2.09
C ARG A 125 -10.02 15.92 1.91
N ALA A 126 -10.61 16.33 0.80
CA ALA A 126 -12.03 16.12 0.54
C ALA A 126 -12.36 14.61 0.41
N VAL A 127 -11.46 13.82 -0.16
CA VAL A 127 -11.59 12.35 -0.21
C VAL A 127 -11.54 11.77 1.20
N HIS A 128 -10.57 12.18 2.03
CA HIS A 128 -10.44 11.72 3.41
C HIS A 128 -11.66 12.10 4.28
N ILE A 129 -12.20 13.32 4.12
CA ILE A 129 -13.42 13.76 4.81
C ILE A 129 -14.60 12.88 4.41
N THR A 130 -14.76 12.62 3.11
CA THR A 130 -15.87 11.81 2.59
C THR A 130 -15.78 10.37 3.11
N ARG A 131 -14.61 9.74 3.01
CA ARG A 131 -14.36 8.39 3.57
C ARG A 131 -14.69 8.33 5.05
N THR A 132 -14.13 9.25 5.84
CA THR A 132 -14.32 9.27 7.30
C THR A 132 -15.79 9.49 7.67
N SER A 133 -16.51 10.34 6.93
CA SER A 133 -17.94 10.59 7.16
C SER A 133 -18.77 9.33 6.86
N LEU A 134 -18.49 8.61 5.78
CA LEU A 134 -19.16 7.34 5.46
C LEU A 134 -18.95 6.29 6.57
N LEU A 135 -17.71 6.15 7.04
CA LEU A 135 -17.38 5.25 8.17
C LEU A 135 -18.11 5.65 9.46
N ASP A 136 -18.23 6.95 9.73
CA ASP A 136 -18.97 7.47 10.89
C ASP A 136 -20.47 7.19 10.83
N GLU A 137 -21.04 7.12 9.63
CA GLU A 137 -22.42 6.74 9.39
C GLU A 137 -22.62 5.22 9.41
N GLY A 138 -21.55 4.45 9.54
CA GLY A 138 -21.58 2.98 9.71
C GLY A 138 -21.30 2.19 8.43
N ALA A 139 -20.80 2.84 7.37
CA ALA A 139 -20.30 2.12 6.20
C ALA A 139 -19.03 1.33 6.57
N THR A 140 -18.76 0.23 5.86
CA THR A 140 -17.48 -0.47 5.92
C THR A 140 -16.43 0.27 5.06
N LEU A 141 -15.16 -0.03 5.25
CA LEU A 141 -14.09 0.56 4.42
C LEU A 141 -14.24 0.15 2.95
N THR A 142 -14.64 -1.11 2.69
CA THR A 142 -14.97 -1.60 1.34
C THR A 142 -16.08 -0.76 0.70
N SER A 143 -17.19 -0.52 1.41
CA SER A 143 -18.31 0.26 0.91
C SER A 143 -17.96 1.74 0.70
N ALA A 144 -17.17 2.32 1.59
CA ALA A 144 -16.67 3.69 1.43
C ALA A 144 -15.74 3.81 0.22
N THR A 145 -14.87 2.82 0.01
CA THR A 145 -13.96 2.75 -1.15
C THR A 145 -14.74 2.61 -2.46
N GLU A 146 -15.77 1.77 -2.50
CA GLU A 146 -16.66 1.63 -3.66
C GLU A 146 -17.36 2.96 -4.03
N THR A 147 -17.87 3.68 -3.03
CA THR A 147 -18.45 5.02 -3.22
C THR A 147 -17.44 6.02 -3.81
N LEU A 148 -16.19 5.97 -3.34
CA LEU A 148 -15.13 6.84 -3.87
C LEU A 148 -14.70 6.42 -5.29
N CYS A 149 -14.66 5.12 -5.60
CA CYS A 149 -14.43 4.62 -6.96
C CYS A 149 -15.47 5.16 -7.93
N GLU A 150 -16.76 5.10 -7.56
CA GLU A 150 -17.84 5.65 -8.39
C GLU A 150 -17.71 7.17 -8.59
N ALA A 151 -17.42 7.90 -7.52
CA ALA A 151 -17.27 9.35 -7.55
C ALA A 151 -16.08 9.83 -8.40
N LEU A 152 -15.00 9.05 -8.46
CA LEU A 152 -13.79 9.34 -9.23
C LEU A 152 -13.80 8.65 -10.61
N GLU A 153 -14.85 7.91 -10.96
CA GLU A 153 -14.97 7.17 -12.23
C GLU A 153 -13.85 6.15 -12.45
N VAL A 154 -13.37 5.51 -11.36
CA VAL A 154 -12.30 4.51 -11.42
C VAL A 154 -12.73 3.31 -12.28
N PRO A 155 -11.95 2.91 -13.30
CA PRO A 155 -12.39 1.93 -14.29
C PRO A 155 -12.26 0.47 -13.83
N TRP A 156 -11.56 0.20 -12.73
CA TRP A 156 -11.38 -1.12 -12.11
C TRP A 156 -12.00 -1.18 -10.72
N ARG A 157 -12.12 -2.39 -10.19
CA ARG A 157 -12.59 -2.60 -8.82
C ARG A 157 -11.43 -2.43 -7.84
N VAL A 158 -11.61 -1.62 -6.80
CA VAL A 158 -10.65 -1.48 -5.70
C VAL A 158 -11.25 -2.06 -4.42
N LEU A 159 -10.49 -2.93 -3.76
CA LEU A 159 -10.86 -3.55 -2.49
C LEU A 159 -9.77 -3.23 -1.46
N PRO A 160 -10.11 -2.68 -0.29
CA PRO A 160 -9.22 -2.73 0.87
C PRO A 160 -8.94 -4.19 1.22
N MET A 161 -7.75 -4.51 1.72
CA MET A 161 -7.42 -5.88 2.12
C MET A 161 -8.35 -6.42 3.21
N SER A 162 -8.93 -5.54 4.02
CA SER A 162 -9.91 -5.84 5.08
C SER A 162 -10.75 -4.60 5.42
N ASP A 163 -11.92 -4.82 6.03
CA ASP A 163 -12.73 -3.76 6.65
C ASP A 163 -12.28 -3.44 8.09
N ASP A 164 -11.55 -4.35 8.73
CA ASP A 164 -10.98 -4.17 10.06
C ASP A 164 -9.57 -3.57 9.99
N PRO A 165 -9.19 -2.72 10.95
CA PRO A 165 -7.91 -2.03 10.91
C PRO A 165 -6.73 -2.95 11.24
N VAL A 166 -5.69 -2.87 10.42
CA VAL A 166 -4.34 -3.33 10.71
C VAL A 166 -3.41 -2.13 10.68
N THR A 167 -2.38 -2.13 11.50
CA THR A 167 -1.44 -1.00 11.56
C THR A 167 -0.01 -1.49 11.53
N THR A 168 0.76 -1.04 10.55
CA THR A 168 2.20 -1.30 10.45
C THR A 168 2.98 -0.40 11.38
N LEU A 169 3.66 -1.02 12.35
CA LEU A 169 4.51 -0.35 13.33
C LEU A 169 5.96 -0.71 13.14
N ILE A 170 6.82 0.29 13.23
CA ILE A 170 8.26 0.14 13.22
C ILE A 170 8.78 0.27 14.66
N HIS A 171 9.41 -0.80 15.15
CA HIS A 171 10.12 -0.80 16.42
C HIS A 171 11.57 -0.40 16.18
N THR A 172 12.01 0.62 16.90
CA THR A 172 13.39 1.12 16.92
C THR A 172 13.99 0.92 18.31
N PRO A 173 15.30 1.06 18.49
CA PRO A 173 15.93 0.97 19.83
C PRO A 173 15.39 1.96 20.86
N THR A 174 14.71 3.01 20.45
CA THR A 174 14.27 4.12 21.33
C THR A 174 12.76 4.24 21.45
N GLU A 175 12.01 3.86 20.43
CA GLU A 175 10.55 4.04 20.39
C GLU A 175 9.89 3.15 19.35
N THR A 176 8.55 3.05 19.43
CA THR A 176 7.72 2.43 18.39
C THR A 176 6.94 3.53 17.70
N MET A 177 6.92 3.52 16.38
CA MET A 177 6.21 4.52 15.58
C MET A 177 5.42 3.88 14.45
N HIS A 178 4.45 4.61 13.91
CA HIS A 178 3.72 4.21 12.71
C HIS A 178 4.65 4.21 11.49
N PHE A 179 4.45 3.29 10.53
CA PHE A 179 5.29 3.23 9.33
C PHE A 179 5.29 4.56 8.55
N GLN A 180 4.15 5.23 8.42
CA GLN A 180 4.10 6.54 7.75
C GLN A 180 4.90 7.63 8.50
N GLU A 181 4.92 7.59 9.83
CA GLU A 181 5.79 8.47 10.62
C GLU A 181 7.26 8.18 10.37
N PHE A 182 7.65 6.90 10.41
CA PHE A 182 9.00 6.44 10.10
C PHE A 182 9.43 6.89 8.70
N TRP A 183 8.58 6.67 7.70
CA TRP A 183 8.93 6.94 6.31
C TRP A 183 8.86 8.42 5.95
N VAL A 184 7.76 9.10 6.29
CA VAL A 184 7.51 10.49 5.86
C VAL A 184 8.18 11.50 6.80
N ALA A 185 7.97 11.37 8.12
CA ALA A 185 8.50 12.34 9.09
C ALA A 185 10.00 12.14 9.36
N HIS A 186 10.42 10.88 9.49
CA HIS A 186 11.80 10.50 9.81
C HIS A 186 12.62 10.05 8.60
N ARG A 187 12.04 10.03 7.38
CA ARG A 187 12.71 9.70 6.11
C ARG A 187 13.41 8.34 6.10
N GLY A 188 12.90 7.38 6.88
CA GLY A 188 13.50 6.07 7.01
C GLY A 188 14.85 6.03 7.75
N GLU A 189 15.28 7.11 8.40
CA GLU A 189 16.60 7.20 9.05
C GLU A 189 16.75 6.35 10.34
N PRO A 190 15.70 6.15 11.19
CA PRO A 190 15.84 5.34 12.39
C PRO A 190 16.18 3.88 12.07
N THR A 191 17.06 3.28 12.88
CA THR A 191 17.37 1.86 12.79
C THR A 191 16.14 1.01 13.11
N ILE A 192 15.81 0.05 12.24
CA ILE A 192 14.68 -0.86 12.42
C ILE A 192 15.16 -2.08 13.24
N GLU A 193 14.45 -2.41 14.32
CA GLU A 193 14.67 -3.65 15.08
C GLU A 193 13.66 -4.73 14.67
N HIS A 194 12.40 -4.34 14.42
CA HIS A 194 11.31 -5.26 14.11
C HIS A 194 10.12 -4.50 13.49
N VAL A 195 9.31 -5.20 12.69
CA VAL A 195 8.04 -4.71 12.15
C VAL A 195 6.88 -5.48 12.79
N GLU A 196 5.87 -4.77 13.27
CA GLU A 196 4.66 -5.35 13.86
C GLU A 196 3.44 -4.95 13.02
N PHE A 197 2.59 -5.91 12.71
CA PHE A 197 1.28 -5.66 12.11
C PHE A 197 0.19 -5.76 13.17
N ARG A 198 -0.03 -4.67 13.89
CA ARG A 198 -0.98 -4.64 15.01
C ARG A 198 -2.41 -4.75 14.53
N GLY A 199 -3.16 -5.70 15.08
CA GLY A 199 -4.55 -5.98 14.72
C GLY A 199 -4.72 -7.19 13.80
N GLU A 200 -3.65 -7.69 13.17
CA GLU A 200 -3.68 -8.82 12.24
C GLU A 200 -4.43 -10.05 12.76
N SER A 201 -4.17 -10.42 14.02
CA SER A 201 -4.75 -11.62 14.64
C SER A 201 -6.27 -11.57 14.87
N SER A 202 -6.87 -10.39 14.73
CA SER A 202 -8.31 -10.15 14.86
C SER A 202 -8.98 -9.72 13.58
N THR A 203 -8.21 -9.64 12.49
CA THR A 203 -8.62 -9.12 11.18
C THR A 203 -8.67 -10.25 10.18
N THR A 204 -9.71 -10.25 9.34
CA THR A 204 -9.87 -11.20 8.24
C THR A 204 -10.13 -10.44 6.94
N PRO A 205 -9.65 -10.96 5.79
CA PRO A 205 -10.08 -10.46 4.49
C PRO A 205 -11.59 -10.57 4.33
N THR A 206 -12.19 -9.67 3.56
CA THR A 206 -13.62 -9.78 3.23
C THR A 206 -13.87 -10.93 2.25
N ASP A 207 -15.13 -11.41 2.16
CA ASP A 207 -15.51 -12.41 1.14
C ASP A 207 -15.17 -11.91 -0.28
N ALA A 208 -15.33 -10.61 -0.51
CA ALA A 208 -15.01 -9.99 -1.80
C ALA A 208 -13.51 -10.06 -2.15
N VAL A 209 -12.63 -10.01 -1.15
CA VAL A 209 -11.18 -10.19 -1.31
C VAL A 209 -10.89 -11.65 -1.66
N PHE A 210 -11.48 -12.62 -0.95
CA PHE A 210 -11.31 -14.04 -1.27
C PHE A 210 -11.84 -14.38 -2.66
N ASP A 211 -13.02 -13.87 -3.06
CA ASP A 211 -13.57 -14.04 -4.42
C ASP A 211 -12.62 -13.48 -5.49
N ALA A 212 -11.94 -12.37 -5.22
CA ALA A 212 -10.96 -11.79 -6.13
C ALA A 212 -9.69 -12.65 -6.24
N LEU A 213 -9.27 -13.31 -5.16
CA LEU A 213 -8.11 -14.20 -5.12
C LEU A 213 -8.34 -15.54 -5.87
N ASP A 214 -9.57 -15.86 -6.28
CA ASP A 214 -9.84 -16.99 -7.20
C ASP A 214 -9.36 -16.73 -8.64
N SER A 215 -8.99 -15.50 -8.97
CA SER A 215 -8.42 -15.09 -10.26
C SER A 215 -6.88 -15.07 -10.20
N PRO A 216 -6.16 -15.19 -11.35
CA PRO A 216 -4.71 -15.02 -11.37
C PRO A 216 -4.28 -13.71 -10.69
N VAL A 217 -3.24 -13.79 -9.87
CA VAL A 217 -2.77 -12.68 -9.05
C VAL A 217 -1.44 -12.14 -9.56
N VAL A 218 -1.32 -10.82 -9.57
CA VAL A 218 -0.10 -10.08 -9.89
C VAL A 218 0.33 -9.26 -8.67
N ILE A 219 1.55 -9.47 -8.23
CA ILE A 219 2.21 -8.64 -7.21
C ILE A 219 3.15 -7.70 -7.96
N GLY A 220 2.88 -6.40 -7.94
CA GLY A 220 3.76 -5.39 -8.53
C GLY A 220 5.10 -5.27 -7.76
N PRO A 221 6.04 -4.41 -8.23
CA PRO A 221 7.33 -4.22 -7.58
C PRO A 221 7.17 -3.40 -6.28
N SER A 222 6.51 -4.01 -5.30
CA SER A 222 6.14 -3.45 -4.02
C SER A 222 7.04 -3.98 -2.90
N ASN A 223 7.18 -3.21 -1.83
CA ASN A 223 7.95 -3.63 -0.65
C ASN A 223 7.36 -4.91 -0.04
N PRO A 224 8.13 -6.00 0.07
CA PRO A 224 7.60 -7.26 0.59
C PRO A 224 7.10 -7.19 2.02
N VAL A 225 7.71 -6.32 2.84
CA VAL A 225 7.40 -6.24 4.28
C VAL A 225 6.21 -5.33 4.53
N THR A 226 6.27 -4.05 4.14
CA THR A 226 5.24 -3.09 4.55
C THR A 226 4.09 -2.94 3.55
N SER A 227 4.30 -3.29 2.28
CA SER A 227 3.25 -3.13 1.25
C SER A 227 2.43 -4.41 1.04
N ILE A 228 3.08 -5.57 1.04
CA ILE A 228 2.42 -6.88 0.83
C ILE A 228 2.30 -7.66 2.14
N GLY A 229 3.29 -7.54 3.02
CA GLY A 229 3.32 -8.24 4.31
C GLY A 229 2.03 -8.13 5.12
N PRO A 230 1.41 -6.94 5.30
CA PRO A 230 0.15 -6.84 6.05
C PRO A 230 -0.97 -7.72 5.51
N MET A 231 -1.05 -7.90 4.17
CA MET A 231 -2.04 -8.79 3.56
C MET A 231 -1.74 -10.26 3.88
N LEU A 232 -0.46 -10.66 3.81
CA LEU A 232 -0.03 -12.05 4.03
C LEU A 232 -0.24 -12.52 5.48
N THR A 233 -0.29 -11.60 6.44
CA THR A 233 -0.56 -11.96 7.84
C THR A 233 -2.03 -12.24 8.12
N LEU A 234 -2.94 -11.87 7.21
CA LEU A 234 -4.38 -12.09 7.40
C LEU A 234 -4.75 -13.57 7.24
N ASP A 235 -5.62 -14.06 8.10
CA ASP A 235 -6.01 -15.48 8.11
C ASP A 235 -6.57 -15.93 6.76
N GLY A 236 -5.99 -16.99 6.19
CA GLY A 236 -6.38 -17.59 4.93
C GLY A 236 -5.86 -16.89 3.67
N PHE A 237 -5.27 -15.69 3.74
CA PHE A 237 -4.84 -14.94 2.56
C PHE A 237 -3.71 -15.67 1.79
N GLU A 238 -2.64 -16.08 2.49
CA GLU A 238 -1.53 -16.82 1.87
C GLU A 238 -1.99 -18.19 1.32
N ALA A 239 -2.91 -18.86 2.02
CA ALA A 239 -3.48 -20.12 1.55
C ALA A 239 -4.30 -19.95 0.27
N ALA A 240 -5.01 -18.84 0.11
CA ALA A 240 -5.73 -18.50 -1.11
C ALA A 240 -4.73 -18.24 -2.26
N LEU A 241 -3.67 -17.48 -2.01
CA LEU A 241 -2.61 -17.25 -3.00
C LEU A 241 -1.94 -18.56 -3.45
N ALA A 242 -1.68 -19.48 -2.54
CA ALA A 242 -1.09 -20.79 -2.88
C ALA A 242 -2.01 -21.68 -3.75
N SER A 243 -3.26 -21.29 -3.95
CA SER A 243 -4.26 -22.05 -4.71
C SER A 243 -4.57 -21.45 -6.08
N THR A 244 -3.96 -20.31 -6.43
CA THR A 244 -4.19 -19.58 -7.67
C THR A 244 -2.85 -19.27 -8.37
N PRO A 245 -2.81 -19.07 -9.71
CA PRO A 245 -1.59 -18.64 -10.38
C PRO A 245 -1.14 -17.25 -9.91
N VAL A 246 0.11 -17.14 -9.44
CA VAL A 246 0.67 -15.89 -8.92
C VAL A 246 1.97 -15.51 -9.65
N VAL A 247 2.03 -14.27 -10.14
CA VAL A 247 3.24 -13.66 -10.71
C VAL A 247 3.67 -12.49 -9.83
N ALA A 248 4.96 -12.38 -9.54
CA ALA A 248 5.52 -11.22 -8.84
C ALA A 248 6.58 -10.53 -9.69
N VAL A 249 6.57 -9.20 -9.67
CA VAL A 249 7.66 -8.37 -10.19
C VAL A 249 8.60 -8.04 -9.03
N SER A 250 9.89 -8.35 -9.17
CA SER A 250 10.86 -8.04 -8.11
C SER A 250 11.02 -6.53 -7.94
N PRO A 251 11.00 -6.01 -6.69
CA PRO A 251 11.38 -4.62 -6.40
C PRO A 251 12.91 -4.44 -6.32
N PHE A 252 13.70 -5.49 -6.57
CA PHE A 252 15.15 -5.48 -6.55
C PHE A 252 15.72 -5.78 -7.94
N VAL A 253 16.92 -5.27 -8.17
CA VAL A 253 17.87 -5.77 -9.17
C VAL A 253 19.02 -6.36 -8.40
N GLU A 254 19.10 -7.69 -8.33
CA GLU A 254 19.99 -8.43 -7.43
C GLU A 254 19.81 -8.02 -5.95
N ARG A 255 20.59 -7.03 -5.48
CA ARG A 255 20.60 -6.50 -4.12
C ARG A 255 20.28 -5.01 -4.03
N GLU A 256 20.05 -4.36 -5.15
CA GLU A 256 19.72 -2.94 -5.21
C GLU A 256 18.21 -2.75 -5.31
N VAL A 257 17.64 -1.89 -4.47
CA VAL A 257 16.21 -1.51 -4.50
C VAL A 257 16.00 -0.34 -5.44
N PHE A 258 14.87 -0.31 -6.15
CA PHE A 258 14.51 0.84 -6.96
C PHE A 258 14.17 2.06 -6.10
N SER A 259 13.53 1.86 -4.95
CA SER A 259 13.14 2.95 -4.05
C SER A 259 12.73 2.43 -2.67
N GLY A 260 12.77 3.31 -1.69
CA GLY A 260 12.25 3.08 -0.35
C GLY A 260 13.14 2.19 0.53
N PRO A 261 12.69 1.88 1.75
CA PRO A 261 13.47 1.18 2.79
C PRO A 261 13.31 -0.35 2.72
N ALA A 262 13.05 -0.93 1.53
CA ALA A 262 12.76 -2.36 1.40
C ALA A 262 13.93 -3.23 1.87
N ALA A 263 15.16 -2.81 1.62
CA ALA A 263 16.34 -3.57 2.03
C ALA A 263 16.47 -3.64 3.56
N GLU A 264 16.33 -2.51 4.25
CA GLU A 264 16.40 -2.41 5.70
C GLU A 264 15.26 -3.17 6.38
N LEU A 265 14.05 -3.06 5.84
CA LEU A 265 12.87 -3.75 6.35
C LEU A 265 13.00 -5.27 6.19
N MET A 266 13.42 -5.76 5.02
CA MET A 266 13.66 -7.19 4.80
C MET A 266 14.75 -7.73 5.74
N ALA A 267 15.84 -7.00 5.92
CA ALA A 267 16.91 -7.39 6.84
C ALA A 267 16.43 -7.46 8.30
N ALA A 268 15.57 -6.51 8.74
CA ALA A 268 15.00 -6.52 10.08
C ALA A 268 14.08 -7.72 10.33
N GLU A 269 13.36 -8.19 9.29
CA GLU A 269 12.50 -9.38 9.34
C GLU A 269 13.24 -10.70 9.02
N GLY A 270 14.57 -10.64 8.86
CA GLY A 270 15.42 -11.81 8.68
C GLY A 270 15.48 -12.35 7.25
N TYR A 271 14.98 -11.61 6.28
CA TYR A 271 15.13 -11.93 4.85
C TYR A 271 16.43 -11.33 4.29
N GLU A 272 17.02 -11.99 3.32
CA GLU A 272 18.09 -11.38 2.54
C GLU A 272 17.54 -10.20 1.72
N PRO A 273 18.13 -8.99 1.80
CA PRO A 273 17.68 -7.87 0.97
C PRO A 273 18.17 -8.07 -0.48
N SER A 274 17.41 -8.84 -1.25
CA SER A 274 17.72 -9.24 -2.62
C SER A 274 16.51 -9.83 -3.31
N THR A 275 16.58 -9.99 -4.63
CA THR A 275 15.58 -10.75 -5.41
C THR A 275 15.39 -12.18 -4.88
N ALA A 276 16.48 -12.85 -4.45
CA ALA A 276 16.39 -14.17 -3.84
C ALA A 276 15.58 -14.14 -2.53
N GLY A 277 15.83 -13.14 -1.67
CA GLY A 277 15.07 -12.97 -0.44
C GLY A 277 13.59 -12.62 -0.68
N VAL A 278 13.26 -11.89 -1.75
CA VAL A 278 11.86 -11.69 -2.17
C VAL A 278 11.22 -13.03 -2.56
N ALA A 279 11.94 -13.87 -3.28
CA ALA A 279 11.46 -15.20 -3.67
C ALA A 279 11.26 -16.12 -2.45
N ASP A 280 12.09 -15.97 -1.40
CA ASP A 280 11.92 -16.68 -0.13
C ASP A 280 10.73 -16.15 0.68
N ALA A 281 10.47 -14.84 0.64
CA ALA A 281 9.32 -14.22 1.29
C ALA A 281 7.99 -14.58 0.61
N TYR A 282 8.02 -14.99 -0.66
CA TYR A 282 6.86 -15.34 -1.46
C TYR A 282 6.87 -16.80 -1.93
N PRO A 283 6.72 -17.79 -1.02
CA PRO A 283 6.76 -19.21 -1.37
C PRO A 283 5.62 -19.64 -2.30
N PHE A 284 4.52 -18.88 -2.35
CA PHE A 284 3.32 -19.13 -3.15
C PHE A 284 3.40 -18.55 -4.58
N VAL A 285 4.43 -17.78 -4.93
CA VAL A 285 4.58 -17.21 -6.28
C VAL A 285 5.03 -18.30 -7.27
N ASP A 286 4.37 -18.42 -8.41
CA ASP A 286 4.65 -19.42 -9.43
C ASP A 286 5.69 -18.96 -10.46
N ALA A 287 5.70 -17.65 -10.80
CA ALA A 287 6.67 -17.08 -11.73
C ALA A 287 7.08 -15.66 -11.33
N PHE A 288 8.28 -15.25 -11.72
CA PHE A 288 8.81 -13.93 -11.46
C PHE A 288 9.09 -13.13 -12.73
N VAL A 289 8.91 -11.83 -12.66
CA VAL A 289 9.46 -10.85 -13.61
C VAL A 289 10.65 -10.18 -12.92
N LEU A 290 11.84 -10.33 -13.51
CA LEU A 290 13.09 -9.79 -13.01
C LEU A 290 13.68 -8.80 -14.02
N ASP A 291 14.51 -7.89 -13.52
CA ASP A 291 15.26 -6.99 -14.39
C ASP A 291 16.24 -7.74 -15.30
N ASP A 292 16.52 -7.20 -16.48
CA ASP A 292 17.48 -7.78 -17.43
C ASP A 292 18.89 -7.85 -16.84
N ASP A 293 19.25 -6.90 -15.96
CA ASP A 293 20.52 -6.82 -15.28
C ASP A 293 20.58 -7.68 -14.01
N ASP A 294 19.45 -8.28 -13.58
CA ASP A 294 19.40 -9.16 -12.41
C ASP A 294 19.83 -10.58 -12.77
N GLY A 295 21.03 -10.97 -12.31
CA GLY A 295 21.60 -12.31 -12.54
C GLY A 295 21.05 -13.42 -11.64
N THR A 296 20.08 -13.13 -10.76
CA THR A 296 19.53 -14.12 -9.82
C THR A 296 18.89 -15.30 -10.56
N GLU A 297 19.28 -16.52 -10.21
CA GLU A 297 18.67 -17.75 -10.69
C GLU A 297 17.65 -18.23 -9.66
N LEU A 298 16.41 -18.50 -10.11
CA LEU A 298 15.34 -19.05 -9.29
C LEU A 298 14.92 -20.42 -9.84
N GLU A 299 14.45 -21.32 -8.98
CA GLU A 299 13.89 -22.61 -9.40
C GLU A 299 12.53 -22.48 -10.13
N ARG A 300 11.91 -21.29 -10.06
CA ARG A 300 10.62 -20.95 -10.67
C ARG A 300 10.83 -20.28 -12.03
N PRO A 301 9.84 -20.32 -12.94
CA PRO A 301 9.86 -19.58 -14.20
C PRO A 301 10.19 -18.11 -14.01
N VAL A 302 11.01 -17.54 -14.88
CA VAL A 302 11.43 -16.15 -14.85
C VAL A 302 11.28 -15.56 -16.25
N VAL A 303 10.59 -14.42 -16.34
CA VAL A 303 10.61 -13.52 -17.49
C VAL A 303 11.54 -12.35 -17.17
N ARG A 304 12.42 -11.96 -18.09
CA ARG A 304 13.35 -10.86 -17.90
C ARG A 304 13.00 -9.69 -18.81
N THR A 305 13.07 -8.48 -18.26
CA THR A 305 12.88 -7.23 -18.97
C THR A 305 13.47 -6.10 -18.13
N ASP A 306 13.74 -4.94 -18.68
CA ASP A 306 13.99 -3.73 -17.88
C ASP A 306 12.74 -3.44 -17.02
N THR A 307 12.85 -3.56 -15.69
CA THR A 307 11.73 -3.44 -14.75
C THR A 307 11.57 -2.03 -14.17
N ARG A 308 12.33 -1.05 -14.61
CA ARG A 308 12.14 0.35 -14.24
C ARG A 308 10.79 0.86 -14.73
N LEU A 309 10.13 1.68 -13.92
CA LEU A 309 8.78 2.20 -14.17
C LEU A 309 8.80 3.74 -14.09
N ASP A 310 9.56 4.36 -14.98
CA ASP A 310 9.72 5.82 -15.02
C ASP A 310 8.72 6.49 -15.98
N THR A 311 8.28 5.76 -17.01
CA THR A 311 7.35 6.23 -18.04
C THR A 311 6.20 5.23 -18.25
N GLU A 312 5.15 5.67 -18.95
CA GLU A 312 4.02 4.80 -19.31
C GLU A 312 4.45 3.67 -20.28
N ASP A 313 5.41 3.95 -21.17
CA ASP A 313 6.00 2.94 -22.07
C ASP A 313 6.74 1.86 -21.24
N ASP A 314 7.42 2.26 -20.18
CA ASP A 314 8.07 1.33 -19.25
C ASP A 314 7.04 0.45 -18.54
N SER A 315 5.96 1.05 -18.06
CA SER A 315 4.86 0.33 -17.41
C SER A 315 4.22 -0.69 -18.36
N THR A 316 3.99 -0.30 -19.61
CA THR A 316 3.49 -1.20 -20.67
C THR A 316 4.47 -2.36 -20.95
N ARG A 317 5.78 -2.07 -21.00
CA ARG A 317 6.82 -3.10 -21.17
C ARG A 317 6.77 -4.13 -20.03
N VAL A 318 6.73 -3.69 -18.78
CA VAL A 318 6.68 -4.58 -17.62
C VAL A 318 5.35 -5.34 -17.57
N ALA A 319 4.23 -4.70 -17.91
CA ALA A 319 2.92 -5.36 -17.98
C ALA A 319 2.90 -6.49 -19.05
N ASN A 320 3.58 -6.31 -20.20
CA ASN A 320 3.74 -7.39 -21.18
C ASN A 320 4.52 -8.56 -20.59
N ALA A 321 5.62 -8.32 -19.87
CA ALA A 321 6.39 -9.38 -19.21
C ALA A 321 5.57 -10.12 -18.14
N VAL A 322 4.70 -9.42 -17.42
CA VAL A 322 3.73 -10.02 -16.47
C VAL A 322 2.74 -10.92 -17.22
N ALA A 323 2.20 -10.45 -18.36
CA ALA A 323 1.29 -11.25 -19.17
C ALA A 323 1.98 -12.53 -19.70
N ASP A 324 3.21 -12.42 -20.21
CA ASP A 324 4.03 -13.57 -20.64
C ASP A 324 4.27 -14.55 -19.49
N ALA A 325 4.60 -14.04 -18.28
CA ALA A 325 4.80 -14.88 -17.10
C ALA A 325 3.52 -15.62 -16.69
N LEU A 326 2.35 -14.94 -16.72
CA LEU A 326 1.05 -15.56 -16.47
C LEU A 326 0.72 -16.66 -17.50
N GLU A 327 1.12 -16.48 -18.78
CA GLU A 327 0.92 -17.53 -19.81
C GLU A 327 1.78 -18.77 -19.56
N MET A 328 2.97 -18.63 -18.95
CA MET A 328 3.87 -19.75 -18.64
C MET A 328 3.34 -20.67 -17.53
N ILE A 329 2.48 -20.16 -16.65
CA ILE A 329 2.00 -20.88 -15.45
C ILE A 329 0.52 -21.28 -15.53
N ARG A 330 -0.15 -21.03 -16.65
CA ARG A 330 -1.55 -21.42 -16.93
C ARG A 330 -1.76 -22.87 -17.22
#